data_e14edcc967a2ec770adee67be7c33cd3
#
_entry.id   e14edcc967a2ec770adee67be7c33cd3
#
_cell.length_a   1.000
_cell.length_b   1.000
_cell.length_c   1.000
_cell.angle_alpha   90.00
_cell.angle_beta   90.00
_cell.angle_gamma   90.00
#
_symmetry.space_group_name_H-M   'P 1'
#
loop_
_entity.id
_entity.type
_entity.pdbx_description
1 polymer ?
#
loop_
_entity_poly.entity_id
_entity_poly.type
_entity_poly.pdbx_seq_one_letter_code
_entity_poly.pdbx_strand_id
1 'polypeptide(L)'
;LSSVTPTANEQRWADYALRENDYRFYVNNYFDPNAGESNVPYSYLNSEGTGIDWTIWPTREQEQRYQLHRHQWMVPQAKTYYASADEKYALNWIEVYGDWLKQNPKPEQGTDVTNHASWRPLDVAARLIDQCALLEYYQQSPSVTVEWLAEVLTHLDEHANHIMNNYSTTSNHLITQAQAVTFAGMLFPELKNASAWKQSGTSVLS
;
A
#
# COMPACT_ATOMS: atom_id res chain seq x y z
N LEU A 1 6.01 20.28 -0.52
CA LEU A 1 6.12 19.43 0.68
C LEU A 1 7.12 20.10 1.65
N SER A 2 6.65 21.01 2.50
CA SER A 2 7.49 21.63 3.52
C SER A 2 7.80 20.60 4.61
N SER A 3 9.08 20.28 4.80
CA SER A 3 9.67 19.57 5.94
C SER A 3 8.91 18.34 6.47
N VAL A 4 8.84 17.27 5.67
CA VAL A 4 8.49 15.96 6.22
C VAL A 4 9.73 15.39 6.87
N THR A 5 9.83 15.49 8.18
CA THR A 5 10.92 14.87 8.95
C THR A 5 10.38 13.61 9.60
N PRO A 6 10.91 12.43 9.28
CA PRO A 6 10.50 11.20 9.93
C PRO A 6 10.88 11.25 11.41
N THR A 7 10.03 10.67 12.26
CA THR A 7 10.35 10.44 13.67
C THR A 7 11.44 9.37 13.81
N ALA A 8 12.07 9.28 14.99
CA ALA A 8 13.05 8.22 15.27
C ALA A 8 12.44 6.81 15.14
N ASN A 9 11.15 6.66 15.46
CA ASN A 9 10.43 5.40 15.26
C ASN A 9 10.22 5.09 13.77
N GLU A 10 9.78 6.08 12.98
CA GLU A 10 9.60 5.91 11.54
C GLU A 10 10.92 5.55 10.84
N GLN A 11 12.05 6.13 11.25
CA GLN A 11 13.38 5.76 10.73
C GLN A 11 13.72 4.31 11.05
N ARG A 12 13.45 3.84 12.29
CA ARG A 12 13.67 2.44 12.67
C ARG A 12 12.77 1.49 11.84
N TRP A 13 11.51 1.84 11.64
CA TRP A 13 10.59 1.02 10.83
C TRP A 13 11.00 0.99 9.37
N ALA A 14 11.54 2.10 8.86
CA ALA A 14 12.10 2.15 7.52
C ALA A 14 13.27 1.17 7.35
N ASP A 15 14.18 1.13 8.32
CA ASP A 15 15.33 0.22 8.30
C ASP A 15 14.89 -1.24 8.50
N TYR A 16 13.94 -1.51 9.39
CA TYR A 16 13.43 -2.87 9.59
C TYR A 16 12.80 -3.47 8.33
N ALA A 17 12.20 -2.65 7.47
CA ALA A 17 11.57 -3.11 6.25
C ALA A 17 12.55 -3.52 5.15
N LEU A 18 13.85 -3.25 5.31
CA LEU A 18 14.89 -3.62 4.36
C LEU A 18 15.14 -5.13 4.37
N ARG A 19 15.63 -5.64 3.23
CA ARG A 19 15.97 -7.06 3.07
C ARG A 19 16.97 -7.56 4.11
N GLU A 20 18.02 -6.78 4.38
CA GLU A 20 19.04 -7.12 5.38
C GLU A 20 18.49 -7.25 6.80
N ASN A 21 17.28 -6.80 7.05
CA ASN A 21 16.56 -6.93 8.32
C ASN A 21 15.35 -7.87 8.22
N ASP A 22 15.39 -8.84 7.30
CA ASP A 22 14.39 -9.90 7.12
C ASP A 22 12.99 -9.38 6.75
N TYR A 23 12.89 -8.26 6.03
CA TYR A 23 11.62 -7.66 5.64
C TYR A 23 10.66 -7.56 6.84
N ARG A 24 11.09 -6.89 7.92
CA ARG A 24 10.26 -6.70 9.10
C ARG A 24 9.34 -5.51 8.91
N PHE A 25 8.07 -5.79 8.63
CA PHE A 25 7.08 -4.75 8.39
C PHE A 25 6.33 -4.39 9.67
N TYR A 26 6.28 -3.09 9.98
CA TYR A 26 5.47 -2.58 11.08
C TYR A 26 4.00 -2.46 10.63
N VAL A 27 3.35 -3.60 10.58
CA VAL A 27 1.91 -3.70 10.33
C VAL A 27 1.18 -3.35 11.65
N ASN A 28 0.11 -2.55 11.55
CA ASN A 28 -0.63 -2.14 12.72
C ASN A 28 -1.21 -3.35 13.47
N ASN A 29 -0.76 -3.56 14.70
CA ASN A 29 -1.17 -4.65 15.58
C ASN A 29 -2.25 -4.23 16.58
N TYR A 30 -3.07 -3.25 16.24
CA TYR A 30 -4.05 -2.63 17.12
C TYR A 30 -4.92 -3.64 17.88
N PHE A 31 -5.21 -4.78 17.28
CA PHE A 31 -6.04 -5.84 17.87
C PHE A 31 -5.25 -7.03 18.41
N ASP A 32 -3.93 -6.97 18.43
CA ASP A 32 -3.13 -8.04 19.03
C ASP A 32 -2.99 -7.81 20.53
N PRO A 33 -3.67 -8.61 21.38
CA PRO A 33 -3.57 -8.46 22.83
C PRO A 33 -2.17 -8.80 23.36
N ASN A 34 -1.35 -9.48 22.56
CA ASN A 34 0.02 -9.86 22.90
C ASN A 34 1.05 -8.87 22.33
N ALA A 35 0.63 -7.89 21.56
CA ALA A 35 1.53 -6.89 20.98
C ALA A 35 2.27 -6.08 22.06
N GLY A 36 1.76 -6.05 23.29
CA GLY A 36 2.40 -5.50 24.46
C GLY A 36 3.08 -4.15 24.24
N GLU A 37 4.15 -3.89 24.93
CA GLU A 37 4.99 -2.71 24.73
C GLU A 37 5.77 -2.75 23.41
N SER A 38 5.66 -3.84 22.67
CA SER A 38 6.69 -4.14 21.69
C SER A 38 6.32 -3.75 20.30
N ASN A 39 5.34 -3.12 19.91
CA ASN A 39 5.23 -2.65 18.50
C ASN A 39 6.33 -3.26 17.60
N VAL A 40 6.57 -4.58 17.75
CA VAL A 40 7.67 -5.26 17.08
C VAL A 40 7.22 -5.59 15.68
N PRO A 41 7.97 -5.16 14.65
CA PRO A 41 7.66 -5.54 13.29
C PRO A 41 7.90 -7.04 13.12
N TYR A 42 6.94 -7.73 12.48
CA TYR A 42 7.09 -9.14 12.15
C TYR A 42 7.93 -9.31 10.89
N SER A 43 8.75 -10.36 10.87
CA SER A 43 9.47 -10.77 9.66
C SER A 43 8.49 -11.44 8.67
N TYR A 44 8.59 -11.01 7.44
CA TYR A 44 7.88 -11.61 6.31
C TYR A 44 8.84 -12.32 5.34
N LEU A 45 10.09 -12.56 5.79
CA LEU A 45 11.04 -13.38 5.04
C LEU A 45 10.49 -14.79 4.89
N ASN A 46 10.53 -15.34 3.67
CA ASN A 46 10.12 -16.71 3.42
C ASN A 46 11.07 -17.73 4.07
N SER A 47 10.65 -18.98 4.18
CA SER A 47 11.42 -20.04 4.83
C SER A 47 12.77 -20.34 4.15
N GLU A 48 12.92 -19.94 2.88
CA GLU A 48 14.15 -20.12 2.11
C GLU A 48 15.13 -18.96 2.28
N GLY A 49 14.73 -17.87 2.93
CA GLY A 49 15.54 -16.67 3.09
C GLY A 49 15.77 -15.88 1.79
N THR A 50 14.96 -16.10 0.77
CA THR A 50 15.18 -15.56 -0.59
C THR A 50 14.21 -14.45 -1.01
N GLY A 51 13.09 -14.32 -0.34
CA GLY A 51 12.04 -13.36 -0.71
C GLY A 51 10.99 -13.20 0.37
N ILE A 52 9.85 -12.61 0.01
CA ILE A 52 8.77 -12.30 0.93
C ILE A 52 7.68 -13.37 0.85
N ASP A 53 7.17 -13.78 2.00
CA ASP A 53 5.97 -14.62 2.11
C ASP A 53 4.79 -13.77 2.63
N TRP A 54 3.93 -13.36 1.72
CA TRP A 54 2.73 -12.56 2.01
C TRP A 54 1.62 -13.35 2.70
N THR A 55 1.80 -14.65 2.91
CA THR A 55 0.84 -15.51 3.63
C THR A 55 1.12 -15.60 5.12
N ILE A 56 2.26 -15.10 5.58
CA ILE A 56 2.60 -15.05 7.01
C ILE A 56 1.53 -14.26 7.78
N TRP A 57 0.97 -14.91 8.79
CA TRP A 57 -0.11 -14.37 9.61
C TRP A 57 0.18 -14.59 11.10
N PRO A 58 1.06 -13.77 11.70
CA PRO A 58 1.62 -14.04 13.03
C PRO A 58 0.60 -14.03 14.17
N THR A 59 -0.32 -13.07 14.15
CA THR A 59 -1.27 -12.86 15.24
C THR A 59 -2.55 -13.69 15.11
N ARG A 60 -2.83 -14.18 13.91
CA ARG A 60 -4.13 -14.79 13.56
C ARG A 60 -5.32 -13.82 13.63
N GLU A 61 -5.06 -12.54 13.84
CA GLU A 61 -6.07 -11.48 13.81
C GLU A 61 -6.36 -11.05 12.37
N GLN A 62 -7.64 -11.08 11.98
CA GLN A 62 -8.06 -10.80 10.61
C GLN A 62 -7.67 -9.38 10.18
N GLU A 63 -7.79 -8.41 11.08
CA GLU A 63 -7.45 -7.02 10.78
C GLU A 63 -5.95 -6.86 10.49
N GLN A 64 -5.07 -7.54 11.22
CA GLN A 64 -3.64 -7.50 10.95
C GLN A 64 -3.32 -8.02 9.54
N ARG A 65 -4.01 -9.07 9.11
CA ARG A 65 -3.87 -9.60 7.74
C ARG A 65 -4.29 -8.56 6.69
N TYR A 66 -5.38 -7.84 6.92
CA TYR A 66 -5.81 -6.76 6.01
C TYR A 66 -4.82 -5.59 6.02
N GLN A 67 -4.33 -5.19 7.19
CA GLN A 67 -3.35 -4.10 7.31
C GLN A 67 -2.06 -4.38 6.54
N LEU A 68 -1.61 -5.63 6.47
CA LEU A 68 -0.46 -6.03 5.65
C LEU A 68 -0.64 -5.60 4.19
N HIS A 69 -1.84 -5.77 3.63
CA HIS A 69 -2.14 -5.49 2.24
C HIS A 69 -2.59 -4.04 1.95
N ARG A 70 -2.68 -3.17 2.96
CA ARG A 70 -2.97 -1.72 2.78
C ARG A 70 -1.74 -0.90 2.41
N HIS A 71 -0.54 -1.37 2.76
CA HIS A 71 0.76 -0.73 2.48
C HIS A 71 1.06 0.55 3.26
N GLN A 72 0.25 0.93 4.24
CA GLN A 72 0.52 2.10 5.09
C GLN A 72 1.87 2.01 5.81
N TRP A 73 2.31 0.81 6.15
CA TRP A 73 3.60 0.54 6.76
C TRP A 73 4.81 0.86 5.86
N MET A 74 4.60 1.09 4.57
CA MET A 74 5.65 1.57 3.64
C MET A 74 5.90 3.07 3.76
N VAL A 75 4.95 3.84 4.32
CA VAL A 75 5.04 5.31 4.40
C VAL A 75 6.24 5.81 5.22
N PRO A 76 6.59 5.22 6.38
CA PRO A 76 7.80 5.62 7.13
C PRO A 76 9.07 5.56 6.30
N GLN A 77 9.21 4.54 5.44
CA GLN A 77 10.35 4.39 4.55
C GLN A 77 10.41 5.49 3.49
N ALA A 78 9.27 5.84 2.89
CA ALA A 78 9.17 6.91 1.91
C ALA A 78 9.51 8.29 2.52
N LYS A 79 9.04 8.56 3.74
CA LYS A 79 9.42 9.77 4.49
C LYS A 79 10.91 9.83 4.79
N THR A 80 11.50 8.69 5.15
CA THR A 80 12.94 8.59 5.42
C THR A 80 13.76 8.82 4.16
N TYR A 81 13.33 8.24 3.02
CA TYR A 81 13.91 8.55 1.71
C TYR A 81 13.84 10.06 1.40
N TYR A 82 12.67 10.65 1.52
CA TYR A 82 12.44 12.05 1.19
C TYR A 82 13.32 13.01 2.00
N ALA A 83 13.59 12.67 3.27
CA ALA A 83 14.45 13.46 4.15
C ALA A 83 15.95 13.24 3.91
N SER A 84 16.37 12.05 3.47
CA SER A 84 17.77 11.65 3.37
C SER A 84 18.31 11.54 1.95
N ALA A 85 17.43 11.36 0.97
CA ALA A 85 17.76 10.96 -0.41
C ALA A 85 18.57 9.65 -0.49
N ASP A 86 18.44 8.76 0.52
CA ASP A 86 19.11 7.47 0.51
C ASP A 86 18.33 6.48 -0.37
N GLU A 87 18.90 6.16 -1.52
CA GLU A 87 18.28 5.33 -2.56
C GLU A 87 17.95 3.91 -2.10
N LYS A 88 18.56 3.41 -1.02
CA LYS A 88 18.21 2.07 -0.49
C LYS A 88 16.71 1.94 -0.19
N TYR A 89 16.05 3.01 0.24
CA TYR A 89 14.62 3.00 0.55
C TYR A 89 13.75 3.00 -0.70
N ALA A 90 14.15 3.73 -1.75
CA ALA A 90 13.45 3.70 -3.03
C ALA A 90 13.60 2.33 -3.71
N LEU A 91 14.80 1.76 -3.70
CA LEU A 91 15.07 0.42 -4.22
C LEU A 91 14.28 -0.64 -3.47
N ASN A 92 14.19 -0.54 -2.14
CA ASN A 92 13.38 -1.46 -1.34
C ASN A 92 11.89 -1.34 -1.65
N TRP A 93 11.35 -0.12 -1.85
CA TRP A 93 9.96 0.04 -2.28
C TRP A 93 9.70 -0.64 -3.63
N ILE A 94 10.60 -0.46 -4.60
CA ILE A 94 10.51 -1.10 -5.92
C ILE A 94 10.52 -2.63 -5.78
N GLU A 95 11.45 -3.18 -4.99
CA GLU A 95 11.56 -4.61 -4.74
C GLU A 95 10.31 -5.16 -4.05
N VAL A 96 9.92 -4.57 -2.93
CA VAL A 96 8.83 -5.08 -2.08
C VAL A 96 7.47 -4.91 -2.74
N TYR A 97 7.20 -3.75 -3.33
CA TYR A 97 5.94 -3.55 -4.03
C TYR A 97 5.86 -4.34 -5.33
N GLY A 98 6.95 -4.44 -6.07
CA GLY A 98 7.03 -5.29 -7.26
C GLY A 98 6.83 -6.77 -6.94
N ASP A 99 7.37 -7.26 -5.82
CA ASP A 99 7.13 -8.62 -5.35
C ASP A 99 5.66 -8.82 -4.94
N TRP A 100 5.07 -7.84 -4.25
CA TRP A 100 3.65 -7.87 -3.89
C TRP A 100 2.75 -7.98 -5.12
N LEU A 101 3.00 -7.19 -6.15
CA LEU A 101 2.23 -7.18 -7.41
C LEU A 101 2.26 -8.56 -8.09
N LYS A 102 3.40 -9.23 -8.08
CA LYS A 102 3.56 -10.57 -8.65
C LYS A 102 2.84 -11.66 -7.87
N GLN A 103 2.91 -11.59 -6.54
CA GLN A 103 2.35 -12.64 -5.67
C GLN A 103 0.87 -12.44 -5.33
N ASN A 104 0.34 -11.24 -5.55
CA ASN A 104 -1.06 -10.90 -5.26
C ASN A 104 -1.78 -10.36 -6.50
N PRO A 105 -1.88 -11.15 -7.59
CA PRO A 105 -2.56 -10.72 -8.79
C PRO A 105 -4.04 -10.42 -8.50
N LYS A 106 -4.62 -9.54 -9.31
CA LYS A 106 -6.04 -9.25 -9.23
C LYS A 106 -6.86 -10.54 -9.46
N PRO A 107 -7.86 -10.82 -8.62
CA PRO A 107 -8.74 -11.96 -8.80
C PRO A 107 -9.49 -11.92 -10.13
N GLU A 108 -9.83 -13.09 -10.65
CA GLU A 108 -10.67 -13.20 -11.84
C GLU A 108 -12.03 -12.53 -11.64
N GLN A 109 -12.61 -12.05 -12.75
CA GLN A 109 -13.92 -11.42 -12.71
C GLN A 109 -14.98 -12.39 -12.18
N GLY A 110 -15.79 -11.93 -11.22
CA GLY A 110 -16.81 -12.74 -10.56
C GLY A 110 -16.37 -13.43 -9.27
N THR A 111 -15.09 -13.33 -8.90
CA THR A 111 -14.63 -13.78 -7.60
C THR A 111 -15.29 -12.95 -6.49
N ASP A 112 -15.78 -13.61 -5.43
CA ASP A 112 -16.22 -12.90 -4.22
C ASP A 112 -14.99 -12.32 -3.49
N VAL A 113 -14.90 -11.01 -3.51
CA VAL A 113 -13.79 -10.26 -2.90
C VAL A 113 -14.13 -9.68 -1.52
N THR A 114 -15.31 -9.97 -0.98
CA THR A 114 -15.80 -9.39 0.29
C THR A 114 -14.83 -9.59 1.46
N ASN A 115 -14.18 -10.75 1.52
CA ASN A 115 -13.20 -11.10 2.55
C ASN A 115 -11.85 -11.54 1.96
N HIS A 116 -11.56 -11.13 0.73
CA HIS A 116 -10.30 -11.48 0.09
C HIS A 116 -9.12 -10.82 0.80
N ALA A 117 -8.06 -11.57 1.09
CA ALA A 117 -6.94 -11.08 1.90
C ALA A 117 -6.32 -9.80 1.34
N SER A 118 -6.02 -9.79 0.06
CA SER A 118 -5.29 -8.69 -0.62
C SER A 118 -6.18 -7.84 -1.54
N TRP A 119 -7.42 -8.27 -1.84
CA TRP A 119 -8.30 -7.56 -2.78
C TRP A 119 -9.68 -7.22 -2.23
N ARG A 120 -9.88 -7.24 -0.90
CA ARG A 120 -11.08 -6.68 -0.30
C ARG A 120 -11.17 -5.18 -0.65
N PRO A 121 -12.29 -4.68 -1.17
CA PRO A 121 -12.38 -3.32 -1.73
C PRO A 121 -11.96 -2.20 -0.78
N LEU A 122 -12.20 -2.34 0.52
CA LEU A 122 -11.72 -1.39 1.52
C LEU A 122 -10.19 -1.32 1.58
N ASP A 123 -9.52 -2.49 1.54
CA ASP A 123 -8.07 -2.56 1.63
C ASP A 123 -7.40 -2.11 0.33
N VAL A 124 -8.06 -2.37 -0.81
CA VAL A 124 -7.65 -1.81 -2.10
C VAL A 124 -7.75 -0.28 -2.09
N ALA A 125 -8.78 0.29 -1.47
CA ALA A 125 -8.94 1.74 -1.36
C ALA A 125 -7.83 2.36 -0.49
N ALA A 126 -7.52 1.78 0.65
CA ALA A 126 -6.41 2.22 1.49
C ALA A 126 -5.08 2.14 0.73
N ARG A 127 -4.80 1.00 0.10
CA ARG A 127 -3.59 0.80 -0.70
C ARG A 127 -3.47 1.78 -1.86
N LEU A 128 -4.56 2.08 -2.55
CA LEU A 128 -4.57 3.08 -3.64
C LEU A 128 -4.12 4.45 -3.12
N ILE A 129 -4.65 4.91 -2.00
CA ILE A 129 -4.26 6.18 -1.37
C ILE A 129 -2.78 6.15 -0.98
N ASP A 130 -2.35 5.09 -0.30
CA ASP A 130 -0.98 4.97 0.18
C ASP A 130 0.03 4.90 -0.97
N GLN A 131 -0.24 4.11 -2.02
CA GLN A 131 0.66 4.02 -3.18
C GLN A 131 0.72 5.33 -4.00
N CYS A 132 -0.38 6.07 -4.11
CA CYS A 132 -0.35 7.42 -4.66
C CYS A 132 0.59 8.33 -3.86
N ALA A 133 0.51 8.29 -2.53
CA ALA A 133 1.37 9.08 -1.66
C ALA A 133 2.84 8.62 -1.74
N LEU A 134 3.10 7.31 -1.81
CA LEU A 134 4.44 6.75 -1.95
C LEU A 134 5.10 7.21 -3.26
N LEU A 135 4.36 7.19 -4.37
CA LEU A 135 4.87 7.68 -5.65
C LEU A 135 5.26 9.16 -5.58
N GLU A 136 4.48 9.98 -4.87
CA GLU A 136 4.80 11.41 -4.65
C GLU A 136 6.13 11.59 -3.88
N TYR A 137 6.41 10.75 -2.89
CA TYR A 137 7.69 10.79 -2.16
C TYR A 137 8.88 10.34 -3.02
N TYR A 138 8.69 9.32 -3.85
CA TYR A 138 9.77 8.68 -4.60
C TYR A 138 9.97 9.24 -6.01
N GLN A 139 9.12 10.14 -6.50
CA GLN A 139 9.15 10.64 -7.88
C GLN A 139 10.48 11.27 -8.32
N GLN A 140 11.29 11.74 -7.37
CA GLN A 140 12.61 12.33 -7.65
C GLN A 140 13.74 11.30 -7.60
N SER A 141 13.47 10.06 -7.26
CA SER A 141 14.47 9.00 -7.18
C SER A 141 14.94 8.60 -8.58
N PRO A 142 16.25 8.58 -8.85
CA PRO A 142 16.79 8.04 -10.08
C PRO A 142 16.55 6.53 -10.23
N SER A 143 16.21 5.83 -9.14
CA SER A 143 15.83 4.41 -9.17
C SER A 143 14.43 4.18 -9.73
N VAL A 144 13.57 5.20 -9.73
CA VAL A 144 12.22 5.14 -10.32
C VAL A 144 12.35 5.32 -11.84
N THR A 145 12.53 4.20 -12.54
CA THR A 145 12.62 4.20 -14.00
C THR A 145 11.25 4.45 -14.65
N VAL A 146 11.26 4.78 -15.94
CA VAL A 146 10.02 4.96 -16.71
C VAL A 146 9.20 3.67 -16.74
N GLU A 147 9.86 2.52 -16.85
CA GLU A 147 9.23 1.21 -16.84
C GLU A 147 8.54 0.93 -15.52
N TRP A 148 9.22 1.19 -14.39
CA TRP A 148 8.62 1.05 -13.06
C TRP A 148 7.44 2.01 -12.85
N LEU A 149 7.60 3.27 -13.26
CA LEU A 149 6.50 4.25 -13.21
C LEU A 149 5.28 3.77 -14.00
N ALA A 150 5.48 3.26 -15.21
CA ALA A 150 4.40 2.73 -16.04
C ALA A 150 3.71 1.53 -15.38
N GLU A 151 4.47 0.63 -14.75
CA GLU A 151 3.93 -0.50 -13.99
C GLU A 151 3.07 -0.02 -12.82
N VAL A 152 3.59 0.90 -11.99
CA VAL A 152 2.84 1.48 -10.86
C VAL A 152 1.55 2.14 -11.32
N LEU A 153 1.60 3.01 -12.34
CA LEU A 153 0.41 3.70 -12.85
C LEU A 153 -0.63 2.72 -13.42
N THR A 154 -0.19 1.64 -14.07
CA THR A 154 -1.08 0.58 -14.56
C THR A 154 -1.81 -0.09 -13.40
N HIS A 155 -1.11 -0.39 -12.32
CA HIS A 155 -1.73 -1.01 -11.14
C HIS A 155 -2.61 -0.04 -10.35
N LEU A 156 -2.29 1.26 -10.30
CA LEU A 156 -3.20 2.27 -9.73
C LEU A 156 -4.53 2.32 -10.52
N ASP A 157 -4.47 2.27 -11.86
CA ASP A 157 -5.66 2.16 -12.72
C ASP A 157 -6.47 0.89 -12.41
N GLU A 158 -5.79 -0.24 -12.28
CA GLU A 158 -6.41 -1.51 -11.92
C GLU A 158 -7.11 -1.46 -10.55
N HIS A 159 -6.47 -0.85 -9.55
CA HIS A 159 -7.03 -0.67 -8.21
C HIS A 159 -8.27 0.23 -8.24
N ALA A 160 -8.19 1.38 -8.90
CA ALA A 160 -9.32 2.30 -9.00
C ALA A 160 -10.53 1.65 -9.70
N ASN A 161 -10.30 0.95 -10.81
CA ASN A 161 -11.36 0.22 -11.51
C ASN A 161 -11.93 -0.94 -10.67
N HIS A 162 -11.08 -1.64 -9.90
CA HIS A 162 -11.56 -2.67 -8.98
C HIS A 162 -12.51 -2.10 -7.92
N ILE A 163 -12.16 -0.96 -7.32
CA ILE A 163 -13.01 -0.28 -6.33
C ILE A 163 -14.35 0.10 -6.95
N MET A 164 -14.33 0.75 -8.12
CA MET A 164 -15.57 1.19 -8.80
C MET A 164 -16.53 0.05 -9.13
N ASN A 165 -15.98 -1.14 -9.41
CA ASN A 165 -16.78 -2.33 -9.71
C ASN A 165 -17.25 -3.09 -8.46
N ASN A 166 -16.77 -2.71 -7.27
CA ASN A 166 -16.99 -3.44 -6.01
C ASN A 166 -17.27 -2.49 -4.83
N TYR A 167 -17.97 -1.39 -5.05
CA TYR A 167 -18.35 -0.50 -3.97
C TYR A 167 -19.14 -1.21 -2.89
N SER A 168 -18.81 -0.96 -1.64
CA SER A 168 -19.64 -1.35 -0.52
C SER A 168 -20.97 -0.59 -0.56
N THR A 169 -22.01 -1.19 -0.02
CA THR A 169 -23.36 -0.59 -0.05
C THR A 169 -23.59 0.41 1.07
N THR A 170 -22.76 0.41 2.11
CA THR A 170 -22.98 1.20 3.33
C THR A 170 -21.68 1.64 3.99
N SER A 171 -21.82 2.60 4.91
CA SER A 171 -20.87 2.96 5.95
C SER A 171 -19.55 3.61 5.51
N ASN A 172 -18.63 3.71 6.44
CA ASN A 172 -17.26 4.21 6.25
C ASN A 172 -16.50 3.49 5.13
N HIS A 173 -16.80 2.23 4.83
CA HIS A 173 -16.17 1.53 3.71
C HIS A 173 -16.47 2.21 2.37
N LEU A 174 -17.73 2.52 2.11
CA LEU A 174 -18.14 3.22 0.89
C LEU A 174 -17.49 4.59 0.78
N ILE A 175 -17.44 5.34 1.90
CA ILE A 175 -16.82 6.66 1.93
C ILE A 175 -15.32 6.56 1.61
N THR A 176 -14.60 5.65 2.25
CA THR A 176 -13.17 5.46 2.00
C THR A 176 -12.90 5.07 0.55
N GLN A 177 -13.72 4.18 -0.03
CA GLN A 177 -13.61 3.77 -1.42
C GLN A 177 -13.83 4.93 -2.38
N ALA A 178 -14.88 5.72 -2.16
CA ALA A 178 -15.19 6.89 -2.97
C ALA A 178 -14.11 7.98 -2.87
N GLN A 179 -13.58 8.21 -1.66
CA GLN A 179 -12.44 9.12 -1.45
C GLN A 179 -11.20 8.66 -2.21
N ALA A 180 -10.88 7.37 -2.17
CA ALA A 180 -9.70 6.83 -2.83
C ALA A 180 -9.71 7.04 -4.34
N VAL A 181 -10.81 6.70 -5.02
CA VAL A 181 -10.91 6.89 -6.47
C VAL A 181 -10.99 8.37 -6.85
N THR A 182 -11.66 9.21 -6.05
CA THR A 182 -11.67 10.66 -6.26
C THR A 182 -10.27 11.23 -6.16
N PHE A 183 -9.53 10.87 -5.12
CA PHE A 183 -8.15 11.31 -4.88
C PHE A 183 -7.23 10.91 -6.03
N ALA A 184 -7.26 9.63 -6.44
CA ALA A 184 -6.45 9.15 -7.57
C ALA A 184 -6.78 9.90 -8.87
N GLY A 185 -8.07 10.13 -9.16
CA GLY A 185 -8.49 10.88 -10.35
C GLY A 185 -8.16 12.38 -10.32
N MET A 186 -7.95 12.94 -9.14
CA MET A 186 -7.47 14.32 -8.97
C MET A 186 -5.96 14.43 -9.09
N LEU A 187 -5.23 13.43 -8.59
CA LEU A 187 -3.76 13.44 -8.54
C LEU A 187 -3.15 13.13 -9.91
N PHE A 188 -3.80 12.26 -10.70
CA PHE A 188 -3.32 11.85 -12.01
C PHE A 188 -4.34 12.19 -13.12
N PRO A 189 -4.66 13.47 -13.35
CA PRO A 189 -5.70 13.87 -14.30
C PRO A 189 -5.40 13.51 -15.76
N GLU A 190 -4.13 13.23 -16.07
CA GLU A 190 -3.66 12.81 -17.41
C GLU A 190 -3.95 11.32 -17.72
N LEU A 191 -4.27 10.52 -16.71
CA LEU A 191 -4.63 9.12 -16.95
C LEU A 191 -5.99 8.99 -17.62
N LYS A 192 -6.08 8.06 -18.57
CA LYS A 192 -7.28 7.85 -19.40
C LYS A 192 -8.58 7.77 -18.60
N ASN A 193 -8.55 7.10 -17.45
CA ASN A 193 -9.72 6.82 -16.63
C ASN A 193 -9.92 7.82 -15.47
N ALA A 194 -9.02 8.78 -15.27
CA ALA A 194 -9.02 9.71 -14.15
C ALA A 194 -10.33 10.48 -13.98
N SER A 195 -10.90 10.97 -15.09
CA SER A 195 -12.20 11.68 -15.08
C SER A 195 -13.34 10.78 -14.59
N ALA A 196 -13.36 9.52 -15.03
CA ALA A 196 -14.37 8.55 -14.60
C ALA A 196 -14.24 8.21 -13.12
N TRP A 197 -13.00 8.06 -12.62
CA TRP A 197 -12.76 7.83 -11.18
C TRP A 197 -13.26 9.00 -10.34
N LYS A 198 -12.88 10.22 -10.71
CA LYS A 198 -13.31 11.43 -10.01
C LYS A 198 -14.83 11.56 -10.02
N GLN A 199 -15.47 11.37 -11.16
CA GLN A 199 -16.94 11.45 -11.28
C GLN A 199 -17.63 10.37 -10.43
N SER A 200 -17.15 9.13 -10.49
CA SER A 200 -17.70 8.02 -9.70
C SER A 200 -17.63 8.31 -8.21
N GLY A 201 -16.44 8.64 -7.70
CA GLY A 201 -16.24 8.91 -6.28
C GLY A 201 -17.02 10.12 -5.77
N THR A 202 -17.04 11.23 -6.51
CA THR A 202 -17.82 12.42 -6.12
C THR A 202 -19.32 12.17 -6.12
N SER A 203 -19.82 11.34 -7.04
CA SER A 203 -21.26 10.96 -7.06
C SER A 203 -21.69 10.12 -5.86
N VAL A 204 -20.76 9.35 -5.29
CA VAL A 204 -21.01 8.58 -4.05
C VAL A 204 -20.98 9.49 -2.82
N LEU A 205 -20.15 10.54 -2.83
CA LEU A 205 -19.97 11.46 -1.70
C LEU A 205 -21.00 12.60 -1.64
N SER A 206 -21.78 12.79 -2.69
CA SER A 206 -22.85 13.80 -2.79
C SER A 206 -24.20 13.26 -2.31
#